data_253059f5225f037fdc2e40bd3a4a7575
#
_entry.id   253059f5225f037fdc2e40bd3a4a7575
#
_cell.length_a   1.000
_cell.length_b   1.000
_cell.length_c   1.000
_cell.angle_alpha   90.00
_cell.angle_beta   90.00
_cell.angle_gamma   90.00
#
_symmetry.space_group_name_H-M   'P 1'
#
loop_
_entity.id
_entity.type
_entity.pdbx_description
1 polymer ?
#
loop_
_entity_poly.entity_id
_entity_poly.type
_entity_poly.pdbx_seq_one_letter_code
_entity_poly.pdbx_strand_id
1 'polypeptide(L)'
;MFTPLITHDSDGAALAAPVDAARRNGAKYKTRTIDDLLIKDDRLRAAIEGTGHLLFDGGMGTMLQAAGMKAGALPELLNFEEPQVITDIQRQYVEAGCDVITANTFGANAHKLDGAATVADVFAAAVTCAREAGARYVAGDIGPIGALLRPLGTLSFDEAYDLFAEEVRAGVAAGVDLFIIETMTDLAEIKAAVLACRENSDLPVFATMTFEEDGRTFLGTSPEVAAITLDAIGADVLGINCSQGPAELRGLAARMLTVTDKPVMVQANAGLPRVDDDGNTVFDIQAPEYAEAVAGMIEDGVSVVG
;
A
#
# COMPACT_ATOMS: atom_id res chain seq x y z
N MET A 1 25.91 -32.34 -2.84
CA MET A 1 26.98 -31.67 -2.09
C MET A 1 27.21 -30.35 -2.82
N PHE A 2 26.46 -29.31 -2.45
CA PHE A 2 26.58 -27.95 -3.02
C PHE A 2 27.18 -27.05 -1.95
N THR A 3 28.37 -26.52 -2.26
CA THR A 3 29.09 -25.56 -1.42
C THR A 3 28.57 -24.14 -1.76
N PRO A 4 28.15 -23.32 -0.81
CA PRO A 4 27.80 -21.94 -1.10
C PRO A 4 29.08 -21.12 -1.34
N LEU A 5 29.10 -20.37 -2.42
CA LEU A 5 30.09 -19.33 -2.69
C LEU A 5 29.80 -18.12 -1.78
N ILE A 6 30.65 -17.92 -0.78
CA ILE A 6 30.68 -16.69 0.01
C ILE A 6 31.62 -15.73 -0.73
N THR A 7 31.09 -14.68 -1.32
CA THR A 7 31.86 -13.53 -1.76
C THR A 7 31.99 -12.55 -0.59
N HIS A 8 33.19 -12.36 -0.08
CA HIS A 8 33.52 -11.30 0.85
C HIS A 8 33.67 -9.99 0.08
N ASP A 9 32.87 -8.99 0.43
CA ASP A 9 33.13 -7.62 0.04
C ASP A 9 34.01 -6.95 1.13
N SER A 10 34.96 -6.13 0.69
CA SER A 10 36.13 -5.70 1.48
C SER A 10 35.91 -4.48 2.37
N ASP A 11 34.65 -4.02 2.57
CA ASP A 11 34.34 -2.86 3.40
C ASP A 11 33.32 -3.23 4.47
N GLY A 12 33.83 -3.49 5.65
CA GLY A 12 33.22 -3.94 6.91
C GLY A 12 31.88 -3.31 7.38
N ALA A 13 30.91 -3.15 6.51
CA ALA A 13 29.54 -2.88 6.91
C ALA A 13 28.85 -4.23 7.18
N ALA A 14 28.45 -4.45 8.42
CA ALA A 14 27.68 -5.62 8.81
C ALA A 14 26.31 -5.56 8.08
N LEU A 15 26.20 -6.30 6.97
CA LEU A 15 24.91 -6.63 6.37
C LEU A 15 24.07 -7.32 7.45
N ALA A 16 22.87 -6.81 7.67
CA ALA A 16 21.89 -7.45 8.56
C ALA A 16 21.81 -8.93 8.23
N ALA A 17 21.93 -9.77 9.27
CA ALA A 17 21.92 -11.22 9.10
C ALA A 17 20.72 -11.65 8.25
N PRO A 18 20.88 -12.53 7.26
CA PRO A 18 19.77 -13.05 6.47
C PRO A 18 18.74 -13.64 7.43
N VAL A 19 17.48 -13.27 7.23
CA VAL A 19 16.34 -13.84 7.95
C VAL A 19 16.48 -15.35 7.90
N ASP A 20 16.55 -15.96 9.08
CA ASP A 20 16.92 -17.35 9.32
C ASP A 20 16.13 -18.29 8.38
N ALA A 21 16.82 -18.92 7.42
CA ALA A 21 16.25 -19.90 6.50
C ALA A 21 15.57 -21.07 7.23
N ALA A 22 15.82 -21.24 8.55
CA ALA A 22 15.17 -22.19 9.41
C ALA A 22 13.68 -21.89 9.62
N ARG A 23 13.23 -20.62 9.49
CA ARG A 23 11.80 -20.27 9.54
C ARG A 23 11.04 -20.69 8.29
N ARG A 24 11.70 -20.79 7.12
CA ARG A 24 11.09 -21.25 5.87
C ARG A 24 10.81 -22.77 5.82
N ASN A 25 11.47 -23.56 6.67
CA ASN A 25 11.37 -25.02 6.68
C ASN A 25 10.64 -25.55 7.91
N GLY A 26 9.31 -25.36 7.98
CA GLY A 26 8.48 -26.14 8.92
C GLY A 26 7.81 -25.39 10.05
N ALA A 27 7.85 -24.06 10.10
CA ALA A 27 6.93 -23.33 10.97
C ALA A 27 5.51 -23.55 10.42
N LYS A 28 4.67 -24.25 11.16
CA LYS A 28 3.23 -24.25 10.92
C LYS A 28 2.82 -22.78 10.86
N TYR A 29 2.21 -22.34 9.75
CA TYR A 29 1.61 -21.02 9.63
C TYR A 29 0.67 -20.83 10.84
N LYS A 30 1.10 -20.05 11.82
CA LYS A 30 0.24 -19.69 12.93
C LYS A 30 -0.78 -18.72 12.36
N THR A 31 -2.04 -19.09 12.37
CA THR A 31 -3.11 -18.16 12.02
C THR A 31 -3.00 -16.98 12.97
N ARG A 32 -2.68 -15.82 12.45
CA ARG A 32 -2.59 -14.58 13.20
C ARG A 32 -4.00 -14.10 13.50
N THR A 33 -4.28 -13.80 14.75
CA THR A 33 -5.54 -13.21 15.20
C THR A 33 -5.35 -11.71 15.43
N ILE A 34 -6.44 -10.97 15.58
CA ILE A 34 -6.39 -9.54 15.88
C ILE A 34 -5.63 -9.24 17.19
N ASP A 35 -5.65 -10.17 18.15
CA ASP A 35 -4.94 -10.02 19.43
C ASP A 35 -3.42 -10.21 19.30
N ASP A 36 -2.95 -10.74 18.18
CA ASP A 36 -1.52 -10.84 17.87
C ASP A 36 -0.99 -9.54 17.20
N LEU A 37 -1.88 -8.57 16.90
CA LEU A 37 -1.55 -7.32 16.23
C LEU A 37 -1.16 -6.20 17.20
N LEU A 38 -0.16 -5.41 16.84
CA LEU A 38 0.13 -4.14 17.48
C LEU A 38 -0.80 -3.05 16.94
N ILE A 39 -1.94 -2.89 17.56
CA ILE A 39 -2.97 -1.92 17.16
C ILE A 39 -2.91 -0.71 18.09
N LYS A 40 -2.81 0.48 17.49
CA LYS A 40 -2.57 1.74 18.22
C LYS A 40 -3.69 2.12 19.18
N ASP A 41 -4.94 1.91 18.80
CA ASP A 41 -6.12 2.24 19.62
C ASP A 41 -7.38 1.47 19.19
N ASP A 42 -8.48 1.65 19.96
CA ASP A 42 -9.76 0.98 19.74
C ASP A 42 -10.44 1.39 18.41
N ARG A 43 -10.19 2.58 17.89
CA ARG A 43 -10.78 3.02 16.61
C ARG A 43 -10.17 2.23 15.45
N LEU A 44 -8.85 2.07 15.42
CA LEU A 44 -8.17 1.26 14.41
C LEU A 44 -8.58 -0.21 14.56
N ARG A 45 -8.71 -0.71 15.81
CA ARG A 45 -9.19 -2.07 16.08
C ARG A 45 -10.59 -2.30 15.52
N ALA A 46 -11.54 -1.38 15.79
CA ALA A 46 -12.91 -1.50 15.32
C ALA A 46 -13.00 -1.57 13.77
N ALA A 47 -12.16 -0.82 13.07
CA ALA A 47 -12.11 -0.87 11.61
C ALA A 47 -11.58 -2.22 11.09
N ILE A 48 -10.56 -2.79 11.73
CA ILE A 48 -9.99 -4.10 11.39
C ILE A 48 -10.97 -5.24 11.75
N GLU A 49 -11.83 -5.04 12.73
CA GLU A 49 -12.91 -5.98 13.10
C GLU A 49 -14.17 -5.81 12.23
N GLY A 50 -14.20 -4.82 11.33
CA GLY A 50 -15.38 -4.52 10.50
C GLY A 50 -16.55 -3.89 11.27
N THR A 51 -16.33 -3.39 12.49
CA THR A 51 -17.33 -2.76 13.35
C THR A 51 -17.23 -1.23 13.36
N GLY A 52 -16.21 -0.67 12.69
CA GLY A 52 -15.97 0.76 12.57
C GLY A 52 -15.52 1.11 11.15
N HIS A 53 -15.31 2.40 10.90
CA HIS A 53 -14.88 2.92 9.60
C HIS A 53 -13.61 3.75 9.74
N LEU A 54 -12.78 3.74 8.68
CA LEU A 54 -11.64 4.63 8.52
C LEU A 54 -11.74 5.37 7.19
N LEU A 55 -11.34 6.64 7.23
CA LEU A 55 -11.14 7.47 6.05
C LEU A 55 -9.63 7.60 5.81
N PHE A 56 -9.16 7.10 4.68
CA PHE A 56 -7.81 7.31 4.18
C PHE A 56 -7.72 8.64 3.43
N ASP A 57 -6.50 9.10 3.25
CA ASP A 57 -6.19 10.22 2.37
C ASP A 57 -6.35 9.83 0.89
N GLY A 58 -6.14 10.80 0.01
CA GLY A 58 -6.27 10.64 -1.45
C GLY A 58 -4.92 10.69 -2.16
N GLY A 59 -4.97 10.87 -3.49
CA GLY A 59 -3.82 10.76 -4.36
C GLY A 59 -2.70 11.77 -4.08
N MET A 60 -1.53 11.30 -3.68
CA MET A 60 -0.32 12.09 -3.51
C MET A 60 0.25 12.55 -4.86
N GLY A 61 0.33 11.65 -5.84
CA GLY A 61 0.99 11.91 -7.12
C GLY A 61 0.37 13.09 -7.89
N THR A 62 -0.94 13.20 -7.95
CA THR A 62 -1.65 14.30 -8.61
C THR A 62 -1.46 15.64 -7.89
N MET A 63 -1.42 15.63 -6.56
CA MET A 63 -1.14 16.81 -5.76
C MET A 63 0.30 17.30 -5.96
N LEU A 64 1.28 16.39 -6.05
CA LEU A 64 2.67 16.72 -6.34
C LEU A 64 2.84 17.29 -7.75
N GLN A 65 2.13 16.74 -8.74
CA GLN A 65 2.13 17.31 -10.09
C GLN A 65 1.56 18.75 -10.11
N ALA A 66 0.46 18.97 -9.38
CA ALA A 66 -0.11 20.30 -9.22
C ALA A 66 0.83 21.27 -8.47
N ALA A 67 1.65 20.75 -7.55
CA ALA A 67 2.70 21.50 -6.86
C ALA A 67 3.98 21.74 -7.73
N GLY A 68 4.02 21.19 -8.96
CA GLY A 68 5.12 21.43 -9.90
C GLY A 68 6.15 20.31 -10.02
N MET A 69 5.88 19.13 -9.48
CA MET A 69 6.75 17.96 -9.67
C MET A 69 6.95 17.65 -11.15
N LYS A 70 8.20 17.47 -11.55
CA LYS A 70 8.56 17.20 -12.95
C LYS A 70 8.22 15.77 -13.34
N ALA A 71 7.81 15.59 -14.59
CA ALA A 71 7.60 14.25 -15.14
C ALA A 71 8.88 13.40 -15.04
N GLY A 72 8.75 12.16 -14.56
CA GLY A 72 9.85 11.22 -14.37
C GLY A 72 10.68 11.42 -13.10
N ALA A 73 10.34 12.40 -12.24
CA ALA A 73 10.92 12.49 -10.91
C ALA A 73 10.40 11.32 -10.03
N LEU A 74 11.21 10.91 -9.07
CA LEU A 74 10.81 9.97 -8.03
C LEU A 74 10.10 10.76 -6.91
N PRO A 75 8.79 10.57 -6.70
CA PRO A 75 8.05 11.29 -5.67
C PRO A 75 8.67 11.16 -4.27
N GLU A 76 9.26 10.01 -3.99
CA GLU A 76 9.86 9.65 -2.71
C GLU A 76 11.04 10.54 -2.33
N LEU A 77 11.77 11.07 -3.32
CA LEU A 77 12.90 11.99 -3.08
C LEU A 77 12.45 13.35 -2.57
N LEU A 78 11.20 13.76 -2.84
CA LEU A 78 10.64 15.00 -2.32
C LEU A 78 10.49 15.00 -0.80
N ASN A 79 10.50 13.83 -0.16
CA ASN A 79 10.59 13.73 1.31
C ASN A 79 11.85 14.40 1.87
N PHE A 80 12.92 14.52 1.05
CA PHE A 80 14.18 15.17 1.41
C PHE A 80 14.32 16.55 0.76
N GLU A 81 13.97 16.64 -0.51
CA GLU A 81 14.22 17.82 -1.33
C GLU A 81 13.22 18.93 -0.99
N GLU A 82 11.96 18.56 -0.82
CA GLU A 82 10.84 19.50 -0.57
C GLU A 82 9.88 18.95 0.52
N PRO A 83 10.37 18.60 1.74
CA PRO A 83 9.55 17.97 2.77
C PRO A 83 8.32 18.80 3.16
N GLN A 84 8.40 20.14 3.06
CA GLN A 84 7.29 21.03 3.36
C GLN A 84 6.14 20.84 2.36
N VAL A 85 6.42 20.58 1.09
CA VAL A 85 5.36 20.31 0.07
C VAL A 85 4.60 19.03 0.43
N ILE A 86 5.32 17.95 0.79
CA ILE A 86 4.71 16.70 1.26
C ILE A 86 3.85 16.94 2.50
N THR A 87 4.43 17.59 3.51
CA THR A 87 3.74 17.88 4.79
C THR A 87 2.49 18.74 4.57
N ASP A 88 2.53 19.74 3.69
CA ASP A 88 1.39 20.63 3.43
C ASP A 88 0.26 19.91 2.68
N ILE A 89 0.59 19.00 1.75
CA ILE A 89 -0.42 18.14 1.08
C ILE A 89 -1.08 17.22 2.12
N GLN A 90 -0.29 16.53 2.92
CA GLN A 90 -0.80 15.62 3.94
C GLN A 90 -1.63 16.35 5.00
N ARG A 91 -1.25 17.57 5.37
CA ARG A 91 -2.01 18.41 6.31
C ARG A 91 -3.38 18.77 5.75
N GLN A 92 -3.52 19.04 4.45
CA GLN A 92 -4.84 19.28 3.84
C GLN A 92 -5.76 18.07 3.99
N TYR A 93 -5.24 16.84 3.85
CA TYR A 93 -6.01 15.62 4.09
C TYR A 93 -6.37 15.45 5.57
N VAL A 94 -5.46 15.74 6.50
CA VAL A 94 -5.76 15.74 7.95
C VAL A 94 -6.87 16.75 8.28
N GLU A 95 -6.78 17.97 7.74
CA GLU A 95 -7.79 19.01 7.94
C GLU A 95 -9.14 18.67 7.29
N ALA A 96 -9.13 17.88 6.21
CA ALA A 96 -10.34 17.34 5.59
C ALA A 96 -10.98 16.22 6.43
N GLY A 97 -10.31 15.70 7.45
CA GLY A 97 -10.84 14.71 8.38
C GLY A 97 -10.38 13.28 8.14
N CYS A 98 -9.33 13.06 7.32
CA CYS A 98 -8.77 11.72 7.14
C CYS A 98 -8.21 11.16 8.44
N ASP A 99 -8.51 9.90 8.72
CA ASP A 99 -7.99 9.16 9.87
C ASP A 99 -6.57 8.66 9.62
N VAL A 100 -6.29 8.20 8.39
CA VAL A 100 -5.03 7.60 7.98
C VAL A 100 -4.39 8.46 6.90
N ILE A 101 -3.13 8.78 7.10
CA ILE A 101 -2.29 9.46 6.11
C ILE A 101 -1.27 8.46 5.60
N THR A 102 -1.23 8.31 4.30
CA THR A 102 -0.28 7.45 3.59
C THR A 102 1.07 8.16 3.52
N ALA A 103 2.13 7.51 4.01
CA ALA A 103 3.47 8.02 3.86
C ALA A 103 3.87 8.03 2.37
N ASN A 104 4.62 9.03 1.93
CA ASN A 104 5.05 9.12 0.52
C ASN A 104 6.19 8.12 0.25
N THR A 105 5.84 6.81 0.25
CA THR A 105 6.77 5.67 0.12
C THR A 105 6.34 4.64 -0.94
N PHE A 106 5.35 4.93 -1.77
CA PHE A 106 4.78 4.03 -2.79
C PHE A 106 5.82 3.33 -3.68
N GLY A 107 6.87 4.03 -4.08
CA GLY A 107 7.96 3.49 -4.89
C GLY A 107 9.28 3.32 -4.11
N ALA A 108 9.24 3.25 -2.78
CA ALA A 108 10.43 3.28 -1.93
C ALA A 108 11.18 1.93 -1.86
N ASN A 109 11.05 1.05 -2.85
CA ASN A 109 11.85 -0.17 -2.91
C ASN A 109 13.22 0.07 -3.56
N ALA A 110 14.21 -0.74 -3.20
CA ALA A 110 15.57 -0.60 -3.68
C ALA A 110 15.70 -0.70 -5.22
N HIS A 111 14.78 -1.43 -5.89
CA HIS A 111 14.77 -1.55 -7.35
C HIS A 111 14.42 -0.22 -8.04
N LYS A 112 13.37 0.49 -7.57
CA LYS A 112 12.96 1.78 -8.14
C LYS A 112 13.88 2.92 -7.72
N LEU A 113 14.36 2.90 -6.48
CA LEU A 113 15.27 3.93 -5.99
C LEU A 113 16.63 3.92 -6.69
N ASP A 114 17.06 2.78 -7.22
CA ASP A 114 18.30 2.61 -8.03
C ASP A 114 19.52 3.34 -7.46
N GLY A 115 19.65 3.31 -6.13
CA GLY A 115 20.74 3.94 -5.39
C GLY A 115 20.60 5.45 -5.16
N ALA A 116 19.50 6.09 -5.57
CA ALA A 116 19.26 7.53 -5.32
C ALA A 116 19.09 7.85 -3.82
N ALA A 117 18.53 6.92 -3.06
CA ALA A 117 18.41 6.97 -1.60
C ALA A 117 18.34 5.56 -1.03
N THR A 118 18.52 5.41 0.30
CA THR A 118 18.22 4.14 0.96
C THR A 118 16.74 4.04 1.30
N VAL A 119 16.19 2.81 1.28
CA VAL A 119 14.80 2.56 1.68
C VAL A 119 14.53 3.08 3.10
N ALA A 120 15.48 2.85 4.02
CA ALA A 120 15.37 3.30 5.40
C ALA A 120 15.27 4.82 5.54
N ASP A 121 16.08 5.57 4.80
CA ASP A 121 16.06 7.04 4.85
C ASP A 121 14.75 7.58 4.26
N VAL A 122 14.26 7.00 3.16
CA VAL A 122 12.98 7.39 2.54
C VAL A 122 11.83 7.19 3.53
N PHE A 123 11.71 6.01 4.16
CA PHE A 123 10.66 5.76 5.14
C PHE A 123 10.76 6.70 6.34
N ALA A 124 11.96 6.94 6.88
CA ALA A 124 12.16 7.85 8.01
C ALA A 124 11.71 9.29 7.68
N ALA A 125 12.07 9.80 6.51
CA ALA A 125 11.69 11.14 6.08
C ALA A 125 10.18 11.24 5.79
N ALA A 126 9.60 10.26 5.08
CA ALA A 126 8.17 10.25 4.74
C ALA A 126 7.28 10.17 5.99
N VAL A 127 7.63 9.30 6.95
CA VAL A 127 6.89 9.21 8.23
C VAL A 127 7.01 10.50 9.04
N THR A 128 8.18 11.16 9.01
CA THR A 128 8.35 12.47 9.64
C THR A 128 7.40 13.50 9.05
N CYS A 129 7.30 13.62 7.73
CA CYS A 129 6.36 14.52 7.05
C CYS A 129 4.91 14.25 7.47
N ALA A 130 4.48 12.99 7.48
CA ALA A 130 3.12 12.62 7.87
C ALA A 130 2.82 12.95 9.35
N ARG A 131 3.77 12.72 10.26
CA ARG A 131 3.63 13.09 11.67
C ARG A 131 3.57 14.61 11.87
N GLU A 132 4.40 15.38 11.18
CA GLU A 132 4.38 16.84 11.19
C GLU A 132 3.11 17.44 10.57
N ALA A 133 2.49 16.73 9.63
CA ALA A 133 1.16 17.07 9.10
C ALA A 133 0.05 16.89 10.13
N GLY A 134 0.28 16.15 11.22
CA GLY A 134 -0.69 15.87 12.27
C GLY A 134 -1.47 14.58 12.09
N ALA A 135 -0.97 13.63 11.30
CA ALA A 135 -1.62 12.35 11.03
C ALA A 135 -1.95 11.59 12.32
N ARG A 136 -3.20 11.13 12.44
CA ARG A 136 -3.62 10.23 13.53
C ARG A 136 -2.98 8.87 13.38
N TYR A 137 -3.09 8.27 12.19
CA TYR A 137 -2.40 7.05 11.80
C TYR A 137 -1.53 7.33 10.58
N VAL A 138 -0.35 6.75 10.54
CA VAL A 138 0.54 6.78 9.37
C VAL A 138 0.61 5.38 8.80
N ALA A 139 0.19 5.22 7.55
CA ALA A 139 0.35 4.00 6.79
C ALA A 139 1.70 4.01 6.06
N GLY A 140 2.52 2.98 6.25
CA GLY A 140 3.65 2.72 5.36
C GLY A 140 3.12 2.20 4.02
N ASP A 141 3.34 2.94 2.96
CA ASP A 141 2.83 2.63 1.63
C ASP A 141 3.80 1.74 0.87
N ILE A 142 3.30 0.64 0.32
CA ILE A 142 4.04 -0.35 -0.45
C ILE A 142 3.34 -0.55 -1.78
N GLY A 143 3.90 0.03 -2.83
CA GLY A 143 3.44 -0.16 -4.20
C GLY A 143 4.14 -1.32 -4.93
N PRO A 144 3.77 -1.59 -6.20
CA PRO A 144 4.43 -2.61 -7.01
C PRO A 144 5.94 -2.33 -7.17
N ILE A 145 6.75 -3.39 -7.26
CA ILE A 145 8.21 -3.28 -7.44
C ILE A 145 8.58 -2.54 -8.74
N GLY A 146 7.74 -2.65 -9.76
CA GLY A 146 8.01 -2.09 -11.09
C GLY A 146 8.69 -3.09 -12.05
N ALA A 147 8.79 -4.35 -11.65
CA ALA A 147 9.30 -5.44 -12.47
C ALA A 147 8.38 -6.65 -12.37
N LEU A 148 8.14 -7.33 -13.50
CA LEU A 148 7.29 -8.51 -13.53
C LEU A 148 8.00 -9.73 -12.93
N LEU A 149 7.25 -10.52 -12.15
CA LEU A 149 7.72 -11.79 -11.62
C LEU A 149 7.78 -12.86 -12.73
N ARG A 150 8.62 -13.87 -12.53
CA ARG A 150 8.64 -15.06 -13.39
C ARG A 150 7.28 -15.76 -13.37
N PRO A 151 6.81 -16.33 -14.50
CA PRO A 151 7.53 -16.48 -15.78
C PRO A 151 7.38 -15.29 -16.73
N LEU A 152 6.59 -14.26 -16.42
CA LEU A 152 6.32 -13.12 -17.30
C LEU A 152 7.47 -12.12 -17.34
N GLY A 153 8.24 -12.01 -16.28
CA GLY A 153 9.42 -11.18 -16.16
C GLY A 153 10.64 -11.99 -15.69
N THR A 154 11.60 -11.28 -15.11
CA THR A 154 12.88 -11.87 -14.65
C THR A 154 12.98 -12.03 -13.14
N LEU A 155 12.16 -11.26 -12.37
CA LEU A 155 12.21 -11.25 -10.92
C LEU A 155 11.67 -12.56 -10.33
N SER A 156 12.40 -13.17 -9.41
CA SER A 156 11.90 -14.34 -8.67
C SER A 156 10.99 -13.92 -7.51
N PHE A 157 10.18 -14.84 -7.01
CA PHE A 157 9.35 -14.60 -5.84
C PHE A 157 10.18 -14.25 -4.59
N ASP A 158 11.33 -14.93 -4.41
CA ASP A 158 12.19 -14.69 -3.25
C ASP A 158 12.87 -13.31 -3.33
N GLU A 159 13.30 -12.87 -4.51
CA GLU A 159 13.84 -11.51 -4.72
C GLU A 159 12.77 -10.45 -4.45
N ALA A 160 11.54 -10.66 -4.91
CA ALA A 160 10.42 -9.76 -4.62
C ALA A 160 10.13 -9.70 -3.11
N TYR A 161 10.10 -10.86 -2.44
CA TYR A 161 9.91 -10.92 -0.99
C TYR A 161 11.01 -10.15 -0.25
N ASP A 162 12.27 -10.30 -0.63
CA ASP A 162 13.39 -9.63 0.04
C ASP A 162 13.32 -8.10 -0.11
N LEU A 163 12.91 -7.59 -1.29
CA LEU A 163 12.65 -6.16 -1.52
C LEU A 163 11.54 -5.63 -0.59
N PHE A 164 10.39 -6.28 -0.56
CA PHE A 164 9.29 -5.90 0.34
C PHE A 164 9.67 -6.03 1.82
N ALA A 165 10.43 -7.05 2.20
CA ALA A 165 10.88 -7.21 3.58
C ALA A 165 11.83 -6.08 4.01
N GLU A 166 12.59 -5.49 3.11
CA GLU A 166 13.39 -4.29 3.38
C GLU A 166 12.48 -3.08 3.66
N GLU A 167 11.46 -2.83 2.82
CA GLU A 167 10.48 -1.75 3.03
C GLU A 167 9.75 -1.90 4.37
N VAL A 168 9.30 -3.12 4.69
CA VAL A 168 8.60 -3.39 5.95
C VAL A 168 9.50 -3.11 7.15
N ARG A 169 10.75 -3.57 7.15
CA ARG A 169 11.69 -3.29 8.24
C ARG A 169 11.96 -1.79 8.38
N ALA A 170 12.09 -1.08 7.27
CA ALA A 170 12.24 0.37 7.27
C ALA A 170 11.02 1.08 7.85
N GLY A 171 9.80 0.69 7.45
CA GLY A 171 8.56 1.24 7.97
C GLY A 171 8.37 1.01 9.47
N VAL A 172 8.65 -0.21 9.95
CA VAL A 172 8.64 -0.51 11.40
C VAL A 172 9.63 0.37 12.16
N ALA A 173 10.86 0.52 11.65
CA ALA A 173 11.89 1.36 12.27
C ALA A 173 11.50 2.86 12.25
N ALA A 174 10.84 3.32 11.19
CA ALA A 174 10.33 4.69 11.06
C ALA A 174 9.11 4.97 11.94
N GLY A 175 8.41 3.94 12.44
CA GLY A 175 7.27 4.07 13.35
C GLY A 175 5.93 4.30 12.64
N VAL A 176 5.66 3.58 11.55
CA VAL A 176 4.32 3.50 10.94
C VAL A 176 3.33 2.81 11.87
N ASP A 177 2.04 3.08 11.74
CA ASP A 177 0.98 2.46 12.56
C ASP A 177 0.37 1.22 11.88
N LEU A 178 0.47 1.12 10.56
CA LEU A 178 0.01 0.02 9.72
C LEU A 178 0.76 0.03 8.38
N PHE A 179 0.61 -1.03 7.59
CA PHE A 179 1.04 -1.06 6.19
C PHE A 179 -0.17 -1.08 5.26
N ILE A 180 -0.09 -0.33 4.17
CA ILE A 180 -0.95 -0.44 3.00
C ILE A 180 -0.12 -0.98 1.84
N ILE A 181 -0.55 -2.09 1.27
CA ILE A 181 -0.01 -2.66 0.03
C ILE A 181 -1.04 -2.35 -1.04
N GLU A 182 -0.69 -1.51 -2.01
CA GLU A 182 -1.69 -0.99 -2.94
C GLU A 182 -1.29 -1.08 -4.42
N THR A 183 -2.29 -0.93 -5.30
CA THR A 183 -2.12 -0.86 -6.75
C THR A 183 -1.51 -2.13 -7.36
N MET A 184 -1.69 -3.26 -6.69
CA MET A 184 -1.16 -4.54 -7.13
C MET A 184 -2.03 -5.18 -8.21
N THR A 185 -1.40 -5.72 -9.25
CA THR A 185 -2.07 -6.38 -10.38
C THR A 185 -1.72 -7.86 -10.50
N ASP A 186 -0.69 -8.33 -9.79
CA ASP A 186 -0.19 -9.70 -9.77
C ASP A 186 -0.39 -10.34 -8.39
N LEU A 187 -1.11 -11.48 -8.34
CA LEU A 187 -1.31 -12.25 -7.11
C LEU A 187 0.00 -12.78 -6.51
N ALA A 188 1.01 -13.08 -7.32
CA ALA A 188 2.30 -13.56 -6.83
C ALA A 188 3.07 -12.41 -6.16
N GLU A 189 3.03 -11.21 -6.74
CA GLU A 189 3.68 -10.02 -6.19
C GLU A 189 3.04 -9.61 -4.86
N ILE A 190 1.71 -9.42 -4.83
CA ILE A 190 1.02 -9.05 -3.58
C ILE A 190 1.18 -10.10 -2.48
N LYS A 191 1.25 -11.40 -2.86
CA LYS A 191 1.55 -12.47 -1.91
C LYS A 191 2.93 -12.29 -1.28
N ALA A 192 3.95 -11.94 -2.07
CA ALA A 192 5.29 -11.69 -1.54
C ALA A 192 5.28 -10.52 -0.56
N ALA A 193 4.56 -9.43 -0.89
CA ALA A 193 4.43 -8.24 -0.04
C ALA A 193 3.69 -8.55 1.28
N VAL A 194 2.53 -9.23 1.23
CA VAL A 194 1.78 -9.60 2.44
C VAL A 194 2.59 -10.54 3.32
N LEU A 195 3.29 -11.53 2.75
CA LEU A 195 4.16 -12.42 3.52
C LEU A 195 5.32 -11.66 4.16
N ALA A 196 5.94 -10.73 3.44
CA ALA A 196 6.99 -9.87 3.98
C ALA A 196 6.50 -9.05 5.19
N CYS A 197 5.31 -8.44 5.09
CA CYS A 197 4.70 -7.71 6.22
C CYS A 197 4.46 -8.64 7.41
N ARG A 198 3.88 -9.82 7.20
CA ARG A 198 3.54 -10.76 8.25
C ARG A 198 4.72 -11.40 8.95
N GLU A 199 5.83 -11.56 8.26
CA GLU A 199 7.02 -12.21 8.81
C GLU A 199 8.00 -11.21 9.47
N ASN A 200 7.89 -9.90 9.13
CA ASN A 200 8.79 -8.86 9.62
C ASN A 200 8.10 -7.79 10.50
N SER A 201 6.78 -7.91 10.73
CA SER A 201 6.02 -6.93 11.51
C SER A 201 4.83 -7.57 12.22
N ASP A 202 4.40 -6.99 13.34
CA ASP A 202 3.12 -7.29 14.00
C ASP A 202 2.08 -6.18 13.79
N LEU A 203 2.34 -5.22 12.90
CA LEU A 203 1.41 -4.16 12.54
C LEU A 203 0.29 -4.69 11.61
N PRO A 204 -0.88 -4.04 11.59
CA PRO A 204 -1.95 -4.36 10.64
C PRO A 204 -1.51 -4.23 9.19
N VAL A 205 -2.02 -5.12 8.33
CA VAL A 205 -1.72 -5.17 6.89
C VAL A 205 -3.00 -4.99 6.09
N PHE A 206 -3.11 -3.87 5.40
CA PHE A 206 -4.17 -3.59 4.44
C PHE A 206 -3.62 -3.90 3.04
N ALA A 207 -4.39 -4.60 2.20
CA ALA A 207 -3.90 -5.03 0.90
C ALA A 207 -4.97 -4.84 -0.18
N THR A 208 -4.65 -4.07 -1.22
CA THR A 208 -5.57 -3.76 -2.31
C THR A 208 -5.00 -4.16 -3.66
N MET A 209 -5.89 -4.53 -4.57
CA MET A 209 -5.57 -4.82 -5.96
C MET A 209 -6.29 -3.84 -6.89
N THR A 210 -5.71 -3.65 -8.07
CA THR A 210 -6.26 -2.77 -9.11
C THR A 210 -6.84 -3.61 -10.23
N PHE A 211 -8.04 -3.23 -10.70
CA PHE A 211 -8.80 -3.94 -11.72
C PHE A 211 -9.03 -3.06 -12.94
N GLU A 212 -8.90 -3.64 -14.12
CA GLU A 212 -9.20 -3.02 -15.40
C GLU A 212 -10.71 -2.86 -15.62
N GLU A 213 -11.11 -2.23 -16.73
CA GLU A 213 -12.53 -1.99 -17.07
C GLU A 213 -13.35 -3.28 -17.18
N ASP A 214 -12.74 -4.40 -17.52
CA ASP A 214 -13.40 -5.71 -17.59
C ASP A 214 -13.62 -6.35 -16.21
N GLY A 215 -13.25 -5.69 -15.14
CA GLY A 215 -13.36 -6.16 -13.76
C GLY A 215 -12.38 -7.27 -13.40
N ARG A 216 -11.24 -7.33 -14.09
CA ARG A 216 -10.12 -8.24 -13.79
C ARG A 216 -8.83 -7.44 -13.60
N THR A 217 -7.88 -7.99 -12.85
CA THR A 217 -6.53 -7.41 -12.81
C THR A 217 -5.84 -7.59 -14.17
N PHE A 218 -4.76 -6.87 -14.41
CA PHE A 218 -3.95 -7.01 -15.62
C PHE A 218 -3.58 -8.47 -15.96
N LEU A 219 -3.38 -9.32 -14.94
CA LEU A 219 -3.11 -10.76 -15.10
C LEU A 219 -4.38 -11.64 -15.05
N GLY A 220 -5.57 -11.05 -15.12
CA GLY A 220 -6.84 -11.78 -15.28
C GLY A 220 -7.51 -12.26 -13.99
N THR A 221 -7.03 -11.84 -12.81
CA THR A 221 -7.63 -12.20 -11.52
C THR A 221 -8.95 -11.47 -11.31
N SER A 222 -10.01 -12.20 -10.90
CA SER A 222 -11.29 -11.60 -10.54
C SER A 222 -11.31 -11.10 -9.09
N PRO A 223 -12.23 -10.17 -8.73
CA PRO A 223 -12.34 -9.65 -7.36
C PRO A 223 -12.55 -10.76 -6.31
N GLU A 224 -13.34 -11.77 -6.62
CA GLU A 224 -13.59 -12.89 -5.71
C GLU A 224 -12.31 -13.70 -5.46
N VAL A 225 -11.55 -13.99 -6.51
CA VAL A 225 -10.27 -14.72 -6.39
C VAL A 225 -9.25 -13.88 -5.62
N ALA A 226 -9.21 -12.57 -5.85
CA ALA A 226 -8.37 -11.64 -5.11
C ALA A 226 -8.73 -11.67 -3.62
N ALA A 227 -10.01 -11.50 -3.26
CA ALA A 227 -10.49 -11.49 -1.89
C ALA A 227 -10.16 -12.79 -1.14
N ILE A 228 -10.50 -13.95 -1.73
CA ILE A 228 -10.19 -15.26 -1.14
C ILE A 228 -8.69 -15.43 -0.94
N THR A 229 -7.87 -14.98 -1.89
CA THR A 229 -6.42 -15.13 -1.81
C THR A 229 -5.84 -14.22 -0.73
N LEU A 230 -6.23 -12.94 -0.70
CA LEU A 230 -5.75 -11.96 0.28
C LEU A 230 -6.11 -12.37 1.72
N ASP A 231 -7.33 -12.85 1.93
CA ASP A 231 -7.76 -13.41 3.21
C ASP A 231 -6.90 -14.61 3.61
N ALA A 232 -6.73 -15.58 2.71
CA ALA A 232 -5.96 -16.80 2.97
C ALA A 232 -4.48 -16.55 3.29
N ILE A 233 -3.85 -15.54 2.66
CA ILE A 233 -2.45 -15.16 2.95
C ILE A 233 -2.32 -14.23 4.15
N GLY A 234 -3.46 -13.73 4.69
CA GLY A 234 -3.56 -13.06 5.98
C GLY A 234 -3.47 -11.56 5.93
N ALA A 235 -4.01 -10.90 4.91
CA ALA A 235 -4.34 -9.49 4.98
C ALA A 235 -5.39 -9.27 6.10
N ASP A 236 -5.25 -8.19 6.85
CA ASP A 236 -6.19 -7.84 7.93
C ASP A 236 -7.39 -7.07 7.37
N VAL A 237 -7.16 -6.23 6.35
CA VAL A 237 -8.15 -5.57 5.50
C VAL A 237 -7.76 -5.82 4.06
N LEU A 238 -8.73 -6.09 3.19
CA LEU A 238 -8.48 -6.33 1.77
C LEU A 238 -9.36 -5.45 0.90
N GLY A 239 -8.99 -5.22 -0.37
CA GLY A 239 -9.82 -4.34 -1.17
C GLY A 239 -9.32 -3.99 -2.54
N ILE A 240 -9.74 -2.81 -2.98
CA ILE A 240 -9.55 -2.30 -4.34
C ILE A 240 -9.11 -0.84 -4.27
N ASN A 241 -8.15 -0.47 -5.11
CA ASN A 241 -7.80 0.94 -5.29
C ASN A 241 -7.53 1.27 -6.76
N CYS A 242 -7.55 2.55 -7.07
CA CYS A 242 -7.20 3.11 -8.40
C CYS A 242 -8.11 2.65 -9.56
N SER A 243 -7.63 2.86 -10.79
CA SER A 243 -8.14 2.58 -12.12
C SER A 243 -9.49 3.19 -12.48
N GLN A 244 -10.53 3.06 -11.66
CA GLN A 244 -11.90 3.44 -12.02
C GLN A 244 -12.52 4.39 -11.00
N GLY A 245 -13.68 4.96 -11.35
CA GLY A 245 -14.47 5.79 -10.47
C GLY A 245 -15.22 4.99 -9.40
N PRO A 246 -15.85 5.70 -8.44
CA PRO A 246 -16.50 5.04 -7.31
C PRO A 246 -17.70 4.16 -7.72
N ALA A 247 -18.42 4.50 -8.80
CA ALA A 247 -19.56 3.71 -9.25
C ALA A 247 -19.16 2.30 -9.72
N GLU A 248 -18.07 2.23 -10.49
CA GLU A 248 -17.52 0.97 -11.01
C GLU A 248 -16.93 0.14 -9.87
N LEU A 249 -16.13 0.76 -8.99
CA LEU A 249 -15.50 0.06 -7.87
C LEU A 249 -16.52 -0.46 -6.86
N ARG A 250 -17.66 0.21 -6.67
CA ARG A 250 -18.76 -0.28 -5.82
C ARG A 250 -19.22 -1.68 -6.26
N GLY A 251 -19.37 -1.89 -7.58
CA GLY A 251 -19.74 -3.19 -8.14
C GLY A 251 -18.70 -4.28 -7.89
N LEU A 252 -17.42 -3.94 -7.96
CA LEU A 252 -16.34 -4.89 -7.71
C LEU A 252 -16.21 -5.19 -6.20
N ALA A 253 -16.36 -4.18 -5.33
CA ALA A 253 -16.36 -4.35 -3.89
C ALA A 253 -17.52 -5.25 -3.41
N ALA A 254 -18.72 -5.06 -3.98
CA ALA A 254 -19.87 -5.93 -3.70
C ALA A 254 -19.57 -7.40 -4.00
N ARG A 255 -18.82 -7.70 -5.06
CA ARG A 255 -18.37 -9.07 -5.38
C ARG A 255 -17.39 -9.61 -4.35
N MET A 256 -16.44 -8.80 -3.86
CA MET A 256 -15.52 -9.21 -2.79
C MET A 256 -16.29 -9.53 -1.49
N LEU A 257 -17.23 -8.69 -1.11
CA LEU A 257 -18.07 -8.87 0.08
C LEU A 257 -18.89 -10.17 0.08
N THR A 258 -19.11 -10.81 -1.08
CA THR A 258 -19.82 -12.10 -1.14
C THR A 258 -18.97 -13.30 -0.73
N VAL A 259 -17.64 -13.15 -0.62
CA VAL A 259 -16.71 -14.28 -0.46
C VAL A 259 -15.71 -14.11 0.69
N THR A 260 -15.81 -13.03 1.46
CA THR A 260 -14.94 -12.79 2.63
C THR A 260 -15.74 -12.16 3.76
N ASP A 261 -15.36 -12.50 5.00
CA ASP A 261 -15.82 -11.84 6.22
C ASP A 261 -14.83 -10.74 6.68
N LYS A 262 -13.73 -10.54 5.95
CA LYS A 262 -12.76 -9.47 6.24
C LYS A 262 -13.31 -8.10 5.86
N PRO A 263 -12.92 -7.04 6.58
CA PRO A 263 -13.24 -5.67 6.19
C PRO A 263 -12.74 -5.38 4.78
N VAL A 264 -13.59 -4.74 3.97
CA VAL A 264 -13.25 -4.36 2.60
C VAL A 264 -12.92 -2.87 2.54
N MET A 265 -11.86 -2.55 1.81
CA MET A 265 -11.36 -1.21 1.55
C MET A 265 -11.58 -0.82 0.09
N VAL A 266 -11.99 0.43 -0.16
CA VAL A 266 -12.08 1.01 -1.50
C VAL A 266 -11.49 2.41 -1.53
N GLN A 267 -10.52 2.63 -2.41
CA GLN A 267 -9.96 3.95 -2.73
C GLN A 267 -10.13 4.19 -4.23
N ALA A 268 -11.17 4.94 -4.59
CA ALA A 268 -11.54 5.18 -5.98
C ALA A 268 -10.83 6.42 -6.55
N ASN A 269 -10.63 6.44 -7.86
CA ASN A 269 -10.28 7.67 -8.56
C ASN A 269 -11.50 8.59 -8.65
N ALA A 270 -11.27 9.91 -8.77
CA ALA A 270 -12.33 10.88 -9.06
C ALA A 270 -12.78 10.85 -10.54
N GLY A 271 -12.84 9.66 -11.13
CA GLY A 271 -13.04 9.42 -12.55
C GLY A 271 -11.73 9.37 -13.32
N LEU A 272 -11.81 9.33 -14.66
CA LEU A 272 -10.63 9.34 -15.51
C LEU A 272 -10.08 10.76 -15.67
N PRO A 273 -8.75 10.96 -15.61
CA PRO A 273 -8.16 12.25 -15.84
C PRO A 273 -8.33 12.67 -17.29
N ARG A 274 -8.73 13.93 -17.50
CA ARG A 274 -8.78 14.59 -18.81
C ARG A 274 -7.92 15.85 -18.78
N VAL A 275 -7.42 16.26 -19.92
CA VAL A 275 -6.72 17.55 -20.06
C VAL A 275 -7.75 18.56 -20.61
N ASP A 276 -7.96 19.67 -19.90
CA ASP A 276 -8.82 20.77 -20.36
C ASP A 276 -8.15 21.62 -21.45
N ASP A 277 -8.89 22.60 -21.98
CA ASP A 277 -8.40 23.48 -23.05
C ASP A 277 -7.22 24.36 -22.60
N ASP A 278 -7.04 24.55 -21.29
CA ASP A 278 -5.95 25.32 -20.67
C ASP A 278 -4.74 24.43 -20.30
N GLY A 279 -4.81 23.12 -20.56
CA GLY A 279 -3.73 22.16 -20.31
C GLY A 279 -3.70 21.61 -18.86
N ASN A 280 -4.75 21.85 -18.06
CA ASN A 280 -4.83 21.33 -16.71
C ASN A 280 -5.45 19.92 -16.70
N THR A 281 -5.01 19.08 -15.76
CA THR A 281 -5.66 17.81 -15.48
C THR A 281 -6.95 18.05 -14.71
N VAL A 282 -8.08 17.63 -15.27
CA VAL A 282 -9.40 17.70 -14.64
C VAL A 282 -10.01 16.32 -14.53
N PHE A 283 -10.86 16.12 -13.53
CA PHE A 283 -11.56 14.87 -13.29
C PHE A 283 -13.06 15.07 -13.47
N ASP A 284 -13.75 14.01 -13.92
CA ASP A 284 -15.17 14.08 -14.26
C ASP A 284 -16.07 14.13 -13.03
N ILE A 285 -15.68 13.45 -11.95
CA ILE A 285 -16.49 13.28 -10.76
C ILE A 285 -16.16 14.40 -9.77
N GLN A 286 -17.18 15.16 -9.40
CA GLN A 286 -17.04 16.24 -8.45
C GLN A 286 -17.18 15.77 -6.99
N ALA A 287 -16.63 16.51 -6.03
CA ALA A 287 -16.58 16.13 -4.62
C ALA A 287 -17.94 15.71 -4.01
N PRO A 288 -19.10 16.39 -4.28
CA PRO A 288 -20.38 15.95 -3.74
C PRO A 288 -20.84 14.59 -4.29
N GLU A 289 -20.63 14.35 -5.58
CA GLU A 289 -20.96 13.09 -6.27
C GLU A 289 -20.08 11.95 -5.75
N TYR A 290 -18.79 12.22 -5.58
CA TYR A 290 -17.84 11.28 -5.01
C TYR A 290 -18.24 10.88 -3.58
N ALA A 291 -18.55 11.86 -2.74
CA ALA A 291 -18.95 11.63 -1.35
C ALA A 291 -20.25 10.81 -1.25
N GLU A 292 -21.25 11.08 -2.12
CA GLU A 292 -22.50 10.29 -2.18
C GLU A 292 -22.22 8.83 -2.58
N ALA A 293 -21.37 8.61 -3.58
CA ALA A 293 -21.00 7.27 -4.04
C ALA A 293 -20.25 6.48 -2.95
N VAL A 294 -19.30 7.12 -2.25
CA VAL A 294 -18.55 6.52 -1.15
C VAL A 294 -19.45 6.21 0.06
N ALA A 295 -20.40 7.12 0.40
CA ALA A 295 -21.41 6.85 1.43
C ALA A 295 -22.24 5.61 1.10
N GLY A 296 -22.63 5.44 -0.17
CA GLY A 296 -23.32 4.23 -0.63
C GLY A 296 -22.49 2.95 -0.52
N MET A 297 -21.17 3.02 -0.68
CA MET A 297 -20.29 1.86 -0.45
C MET A 297 -20.25 1.45 1.03
N ILE A 298 -20.23 2.43 1.93
CA ILE A 298 -20.28 2.18 3.38
C ILE A 298 -21.60 1.50 3.75
N GLU A 299 -22.73 1.95 3.19
CA GLU A 299 -24.04 1.31 3.38
C GLU A 299 -24.07 -0.13 2.86
N ASP A 300 -23.32 -0.45 1.81
CA ASP A 300 -23.16 -1.81 1.25
C ASP A 300 -22.23 -2.70 2.09
N GLY A 301 -21.51 -2.17 3.08
CA GLY A 301 -20.66 -2.92 3.98
C GLY A 301 -19.15 -2.70 3.79
N VAL A 302 -18.71 -1.74 2.97
CA VAL A 302 -17.32 -1.33 2.90
C VAL A 302 -16.93 -0.63 4.21
N SER A 303 -15.80 -1.02 4.81
CA SER A 303 -15.38 -0.54 6.12
C SER A 303 -14.33 0.57 6.05
N VAL A 304 -13.52 0.60 4.98
CA VAL A 304 -12.43 1.57 4.80
C VAL A 304 -12.57 2.23 3.43
N VAL A 305 -12.51 3.55 3.40
CA VAL A 305 -12.67 4.36 2.18
C VAL A 305 -11.61 5.45 2.11
N GLY A 306 -11.31 5.90 0.88
CA GLY A 306 -10.37 7.01 0.62
C GLY A 306 -10.55 7.59 -0.76
#